data_c720c91be5ba044068b5ce0e37f5a37c
#
_entry.id   c720c91be5ba044068b5ce0e37f5a37c
#
_cell.length_a   1.000
_cell.length_b   1.000
_cell.length_c   1.000
_cell.angle_alpha   90.00
_cell.angle_beta   90.00
_cell.angle_gamma   90.00
#
_symmetry.space_group_name_H-M   'P 1'
#
loop_
_entity.id
_entity.type
_entity.pdbx_description
1 polymer ?
#
loop_
_entity_poly.entity_id
_entity_poly.type
_entity_poly.pdbx_seq_one_letter_code
_entity_poly.pdbx_strand_id
1 'polypeptide(L)'
;MNSADGGRGAHGLDVFDGDGLIGYGHASLLPALGGLLRTGELDNGIHHALAVNMPAGMLSKAQHFVWPARAADGTADITYQGDNPALAMGTLLAIPRTVDLSAMTWRTPQGRVLAEAAQRYGWYVVDVLLAPHKVQLGIDVAAARSDLGFDIDPATGRQSVDTTKVDPDGLDLDIALIASLLHAIPQAAA
;
A
#
# COMPACT_ATOMS: atom_id res chain seq x y z
N MET A 1 4.81 -22.21 10.82
CA MET A 1 3.36 -22.38 10.61
C MET A 1 3.13 -22.72 9.15
N ASN A 2 2.39 -23.76 8.90
CA ASN A 2 2.34 -24.38 7.57
C ASN A 2 1.52 -23.48 6.62
N SER A 3 2.13 -23.08 5.51
CA SER A 3 1.51 -22.32 4.44
C SER A 3 0.33 -23.03 3.75
N ALA A 4 -0.07 -24.20 4.23
CA ALA A 4 -1.19 -24.96 3.70
C ALA A 4 -2.57 -24.31 4.00
N ASP A 5 -2.64 -23.35 4.90
CA ASP A 5 -3.87 -22.60 5.20
C ASP A 5 -3.99 -21.25 4.47
N GLY A 6 -3.01 -20.92 3.63
CA GLY A 6 -2.96 -19.64 2.91
C GLY A 6 -4.14 -19.35 1.98
N GLY A 7 -5.05 -20.27 1.79
CA GLY A 7 -6.26 -20.04 1.01
C GLY A 7 -7.53 -19.75 1.83
N ARG A 8 -7.43 -19.92 3.15
CA ARG A 8 -8.56 -19.65 4.06
C ARG A 8 -8.42 -18.32 4.76
N GLY A 9 -7.40 -17.63 4.38
CA GLY A 9 -7.07 -16.37 4.91
C GLY A 9 -8.27 -15.55 5.08
N ALA A 10 -8.32 -14.54 5.30
CA ALA A 10 -9.30 -13.51 5.29
C ALA A 10 -10.73 -14.01 5.18
N HIS A 11 -11.10 -14.95 5.98
CA HIS A 11 -12.52 -15.22 6.16
C HIS A 11 -13.23 -14.02 6.81
N GLY A 12 -12.54 -12.90 6.86
CA GLY A 12 -13.08 -11.67 7.38
C GLY A 12 -13.38 -11.68 8.87
N LEU A 13 -13.12 -12.78 9.56
CA LEU A 13 -13.44 -12.90 10.98
C LEU A 13 -12.75 -11.81 11.78
N ASP A 14 -11.47 -11.56 11.54
CA ASP A 14 -10.76 -10.49 12.22
C ASP A 14 -11.20 -9.08 11.80
N VAL A 15 -11.78 -8.96 10.59
CA VAL A 15 -12.34 -7.69 10.12
C VAL A 15 -13.70 -7.39 10.76
N PHE A 16 -14.50 -8.46 11.03
CA PHE A 16 -15.87 -8.30 11.50
C PHE A 16 -16.04 -8.68 12.98
N ASP A 17 -15.28 -9.65 13.49
CA ASP A 17 -15.47 -10.24 14.81
C ASP A 17 -14.27 -10.05 15.74
N GLY A 18 -13.10 -9.66 15.22
CA GLY A 18 -11.88 -9.44 15.98
C GLY A 18 -11.55 -7.97 16.20
N ASP A 19 -10.31 -7.70 16.58
CA ASP A 19 -9.77 -6.36 16.80
C ASP A 19 -9.38 -5.66 15.47
N GLY A 20 -9.53 -6.36 14.34
CA GLY A 20 -9.15 -5.88 13.01
C GLY A 20 -7.64 -5.82 12.77
N LEU A 21 -6.83 -6.28 13.72
CA LEU A 21 -5.36 -6.21 13.63
C LEU A 21 -4.73 -7.48 13.08
N ILE A 22 -5.47 -8.58 13.00
CA ILE A 22 -5.00 -9.83 12.43
C ILE A 22 -5.86 -10.16 11.23
N GLY A 23 -5.21 -10.25 10.08
CA GLY A 23 -5.83 -10.62 8.82
C GLY A 23 -4.97 -11.59 8.03
N TYR A 24 -5.51 -12.00 6.90
CA TYR A 24 -4.77 -12.81 5.94
C TYR A 24 -4.75 -12.08 4.60
N GLY A 25 -3.79 -12.44 3.77
CA GLY A 25 -3.64 -11.85 2.43
C GLY A 25 -2.46 -10.91 2.30
N HIS A 26 -1.85 -10.49 3.44
CA HIS A 26 -0.61 -9.74 3.47
C HIS A 26 0.45 -10.44 4.31
N ALA A 27 1.73 -10.27 3.95
CA ALA A 27 2.86 -10.80 4.72
C ALA A 27 2.91 -10.25 6.15
N SER A 28 2.44 -9.03 6.34
CA SER A 28 2.34 -8.35 7.64
C SER A 28 1.31 -8.95 8.60
N LEU A 29 0.41 -9.82 8.12
CA LEU A 29 -0.81 -10.29 8.80
C LEU A 29 -1.80 -9.16 9.12
N LEU A 30 -1.67 -8.01 8.50
CA LEU A 30 -2.69 -6.97 8.54
C LEU A 30 -3.90 -7.36 7.66
N PRO A 31 -5.12 -6.86 7.97
CA PRO A 31 -6.32 -7.22 7.21
C PRO A 31 -6.21 -6.86 5.73
N ALA A 32 -6.56 -7.81 4.86
CA ALA A 32 -6.49 -7.61 3.40
C ALA A 32 -7.39 -6.47 2.89
N LEU A 33 -8.49 -6.17 3.60
CA LEU A 33 -9.39 -5.07 3.27
C LEU A 33 -8.98 -3.73 3.90
N GLY A 34 -8.01 -3.77 4.82
CA GLY A 34 -7.50 -2.58 5.49
C GLY A 34 -6.64 -1.74 4.55
N GLY A 35 -6.97 -0.47 4.43
CA GLY A 35 -6.18 0.47 3.64
C GLY A 35 -6.33 0.35 2.13
N LEU A 36 -7.30 -0.42 1.62
CA LEU A 36 -7.61 -0.43 0.20
C LEU A 36 -8.22 0.90 -0.23
N LEU A 37 -7.78 1.39 -1.38
CA LEU A 37 -8.46 2.47 -2.09
C LEU A 37 -9.84 1.99 -2.54
N ARG A 38 -10.89 2.77 -2.23
CA ARG A 38 -12.28 2.41 -2.48
C ARG A 38 -12.90 3.27 -3.57
N THR A 39 -13.99 2.79 -4.15
CA THR A 39 -14.74 3.50 -5.19
C THR A 39 -15.10 4.93 -4.77
N GLY A 40 -14.79 5.89 -5.62
CA GLY A 40 -15.07 7.31 -5.45
C GLY A 40 -14.09 8.07 -4.56
N GLU A 41 -13.13 7.41 -3.92
CA GLU A 41 -12.18 8.08 -3.04
C GLU A 41 -11.17 8.94 -3.80
N LEU A 42 -10.84 8.59 -5.04
CA LEU A 42 -9.97 9.42 -5.88
C LEU A 42 -10.62 10.74 -6.32
N ASP A 43 -11.94 10.80 -6.31
CA ASP A 43 -12.70 12.02 -6.66
C ASP A 43 -13.12 12.82 -5.42
N ASN A 44 -13.43 12.14 -4.31
CA ASN A 44 -14.03 12.76 -3.12
C ASN A 44 -13.06 12.90 -1.94
N GLY A 45 -11.84 12.40 -2.09
CA GLY A 45 -10.82 12.40 -1.04
C GLY A 45 -10.79 11.11 -0.22
N ILE A 46 -9.59 10.75 0.22
CA ILE A 46 -9.30 9.54 0.98
C ILE A 46 -9.19 9.92 2.46
N HIS A 47 -9.97 9.26 3.32
CA HIS A 47 -10.08 9.59 4.74
C HIS A 47 -9.57 8.48 5.67
N HIS A 48 -8.61 7.69 5.22
CA HIS A 48 -7.94 6.63 5.99
C HIS A 48 -6.50 6.43 5.50
N ALA A 49 -5.70 5.72 6.29
CA ALA A 49 -4.37 5.29 5.84
C ALA A 49 -4.49 4.23 4.73
N LEU A 50 -3.60 4.28 3.75
CA LEU A 50 -3.57 3.31 2.66
C LEU A 50 -2.61 2.15 2.97
N ALA A 51 -2.87 1.01 2.36
CA ALA A 51 -1.97 -0.14 2.35
C ALA A 51 -1.00 -0.02 1.17
N VAL A 52 0.28 -0.22 1.42
CA VAL A 52 1.32 -0.16 0.39
C VAL A 52 2.20 -1.40 0.41
N ASN A 53 2.45 -1.96 -0.76
CA ASN A 53 3.43 -3.01 -0.98
C ASN A 53 4.75 -2.36 -1.41
N MET A 54 5.84 -2.78 -0.78
CA MET A 54 7.17 -2.20 -0.97
C MET A 54 8.13 -3.18 -1.65
N PRO A 55 9.05 -2.69 -2.50
CA PRO A 55 10.11 -3.55 -3.04
C PRO A 55 10.92 -4.22 -1.93
N ALA A 56 11.16 -5.53 -2.06
CA ALA A 56 11.94 -6.30 -1.09
C ALA A 56 13.32 -5.69 -0.79
N GLY A 57 13.96 -5.13 -1.82
CA GLY A 57 15.27 -4.47 -1.67
C GLY A 57 15.27 -3.20 -0.81
N MET A 58 14.09 -2.63 -0.53
CA MET A 58 13.95 -1.46 0.34
C MET A 58 13.61 -1.84 1.78
N LEU A 59 13.00 -3.01 1.99
CA LEU A 59 12.62 -3.48 3.32
C LEU A 59 13.85 -3.85 4.15
N SER A 60 13.80 -3.49 5.43
CA SER A 60 14.92 -3.65 6.35
C SER A 60 15.34 -5.11 6.51
N LYS A 61 16.64 -5.36 6.29
CA LYS A 61 17.27 -6.65 6.58
C LYS A 61 17.49 -6.91 8.08
N ALA A 62 17.41 -5.88 8.91
CA ALA A 62 17.65 -5.97 10.35
C ALA A 62 16.38 -6.06 11.18
N GLN A 63 15.32 -5.43 10.70
CA GLN A 63 14.01 -5.36 11.37
C GLN A 63 12.94 -5.72 10.35
N HIS A 64 12.42 -6.95 10.36
CA HIS A 64 11.51 -7.40 9.32
C HIS A 64 10.09 -6.86 9.49
N PHE A 65 9.65 -6.67 10.73
CA PHE A 65 8.35 -6.06 11.02
C PHE A 65 8.34 -5.27 12.33
N VAL A 66 7.40 -4.34 12.41
CA VAL A 66 7.06 -3.56 13.60
C VAL A 66 5.55 -3.54 13.78
N TRP A 67 5.07 -3.27 15.01
CA TRP A 67 3.65 -3.08 15.22
C TRP A 67 3.08 -2.00 14.27
N PRO A 68 1.87 -2.16 13.69
CA PRO A 68 0.87 -3.19 13.97
C PRO A 68 1.07 -4.52 13.23
N ALA A 69 2.05 -4.67 12.34
CA ALA A 69 2.36 -5.96 11.75
C ALA A 69 2.79 -6.97 12.81
N ARG A 70 2.46 -8.24 12.57
CA ARG A 70 2.79 -9.37 13.46
C ARG A 70 3.67 -10.40 12.79
N ALA A 71 3.99 -10.21 11.51
CA ALA A 71 4.86 -11.05 10.72
C ALA A 71 5.48 -10.29 9.55
N ALA A 72 6.35 -10.96 8.86
CA ALA A 72 6.90 -10.62 7.55
C ALA A 72 6.91 -11.87 6.69
N ASP A 73 7.34 -11.74 5.44
CA ASP A 73 7.50 -12.88 4.54
C ASP A 73 8.41 -13.95 5.14
N GLY A 74 8.09 -15.23 4.86
CA GLY A 74 8.93 -16.35 5.29
C GLY A 74 10.32 -16.35 4.66
N THR A 75 10.55 -15.54 3.63
CA THR A 75 11.84 -15.36 2.96
C THR A 75 12.52 -14.03 3.31
N ALA A 76 12.02 -13.28 4.28
CA ALA A 76 12.51 -11.95 4.65
C ALA A 76 14.02 -11.92 4.93
N ASP A 77 14.55 -12.94 5.63
CA ASP A 77 15.97 -13.08 5.92
C ASP A 77 16.88 -13.09 4.67
N ILE A 78 16.32 -13.47 3.52
CA ILE A 78 17.04 -13.60 2.26
C ILE A 78 16.71 -12.46 1.30
N THR A 79 15.45 -12.03 1.27
CA THR A 79 14.94 -11.10 0.25
C THR A 79 14.97 -9.64 0.66
N TYR A 80 14.90 -9.34 1.96
CA TYR A 80 14.97 -7.96 2.45
C TYR A 80 16.42 -7.50 2.48
N GLN A 81 16.71 -6.42 1.77
CA GLN A 81 18.09 -5.95 1.57
C GLN A 81 18.28 -4.49 2.00
N GLY A 82 17.24 -3.83 2.47
CA GLY A 82 17.28 -2.43 2.89
C GLY A 82 18.12 -2.22 4.15
N ASP A 83 18.91 -1.16 4.15
CA ASP A 83 19.75 -0.78 5.30
C ASP A 83 19.00 0.11 6.32
N ASN A 84 17.83 0.64 5.96
CA ASN A 84 17.03 1.48 6.85
C ASN A 84 16.19 0.62 7.79
N PRO A 85 16.51 0.52 9.09
CA PRO A 85 15.76 -0.31 10.03
C PRO A 85 14.33 0.19 10.28
N ALA A 86 14.04 1.45 9.95
CA ALA A 86 12.71 2.01 10.10
C ALA A 86 11.76 1.62 8.97
N LEU A 87 12.24 0.98 7.90
CA LEU A 87 11.38 0.55 6.77
C LEU A 87 11.12 -0.95 6.85
N ALA A 88 10.11 -1.33 7.61
CA ALA A 88 9.72 -2.72 7.88
C ALA A 88 8.22 -2.93 7.64
N MET A 89 7.75 -4.17 7.59
CA MET A 89 6.31 -4.45 7.61
C MET A 89 5.66 -3.79 8.83
N GLY A 90 4.49 -3.16 8.63
CA GLY A 90 3.79 -2.42 9.68
C GLY A 90 4.25 -0.98 9.86
N THR A 91 5.34 -0.56 9.22
CA THR A 91 5.76 0.84 9.29
C THR A 91 4.70 1.76 8.69
N LEU A 92 4.32 2.80 9.42
CA LEU A 92 3.55 3.91 8.88
C LEU A 92 4.48 4.89 8.19
N LEU A 93 4.26 5.13 6.92
CA LEU A 93 4.97 6.10 6.12
C LEU A 93 4.08 7.33 5.91
N ALA A 94 4.59 8.54 6.05
CA ALA A 94 3.80 9.75 5.79
C ALA A 94 4.66 10.85 5.18
N ILE A 95 4.01 11.72 4.41
CA ILE A 95 4.62 12.96 3.95
C ILE A 95 4.63 13.94 5.14
N PRO A 96 5.77 14.53 5.49
CA PRO A 96 5.83 15.53 6.56
C PRO A 96 4.88 16.70 6.29
N ARG A 97 4.21 17.18 7.34
CA ARG A 97 3.28 18.33 7.23
C ARG A 97 3.95 19.64 6.82
N THR A 98 5.28 19.70 6.90
CA THR A 98 6.08 20.83 6.43
C THR A 98 6.24 20.88 4.92
N VAL A 99 5.92 19.78 4.22
CA VAL A 99 5.91 19.75 2.75
C VAL A 99 4.67 20.44 2.24
N ASP A 100 4.83 21.49 1.45
CA ASP A 100 3.71 22.19 0.81
C ASP A 100 3.31 21.47 -0.47
N LEU A 101 2.27 20.64 -0.39
CA LEU A 101 1.73 19.91 -1.53
C LEU A 101 1.11 20.82 -2.60
N SER A 102 0.72 22.06 -2.23
CA SER A 102 0.14 23.01 -3.18
C SER A 102 1.18 23.64 -4.11
N ALA A 103 2.43 23.68 -3.67
CA ALA A 103 3.56 24.15 -4.47
C ALA A 103 4.10 23.09 -5.43
N MET A 104 3.60 21.84 -5.37
CA MET A 104 4.07 20.74 -6.20
C MET A 104 3.26 20.63 -7.49
N THR A 105 3.91 20.14 -8.55
CA THR A 105 3.25 19.86 -9.82
C THR A 105 2.86 18.39 -9.89
N TRP A 106 1.56 18.13 -9.82
CA TRP A 106 0.97 16.81 -9.98
C TRP A 106 0.63 16.56 -11.44
N ARG A 107 0.88 15.36 -11.94
CA ARG A 107 0.55 14.94 -13.31
C ARG A 107 -0.92 14.64 -13.44
N THR A 108 -1.51 14.13 -12.35
CA THR A 108 -2.90 13.71 -12.32
C THR A 108 -3.63 14.30 -11.10
N PRO A 109 -4.93 14.54 -11.18
CA PRO A 109 -5.74 14.89 -10.01
C PRO A 109 -5.67 13.80 -8.93
N GLN A 110 -5.64 12.53 -9.35
CA GLN A 110 -5.57 11.37 -8.47
C GLN A 110 -4.26 11.34 -7.66
N GLY A 111 -3.12 11.66 -8.29
CA GLY A 111 -1.83 11.76 -7.61
C GLY A 111 -1.85 12.77 -6.47
N ARG A 112 -2.50 13.91 -6.68
CA ARG A 112 -2.68 14.91 -5.62
C ARG A 112 -3.51 14.39 -4.46
N VAL A 113 -4.63 13.71 -4.73
CA VAL A 113 -5.50 13.11 -3.69
C VAL A 113 -4.74 12.06 -2.88
N LEU A 114 -3.94 11.22 -3.54
CA LEU A 114 -3.07 10.24 -2.88
C LEU A 114 -2.02 10.91 -1.98
N ALA A 115 -1.42 12.01 -2.43
CA ALA A 115 -0.43 12.75 -1.64
C ALA A 115 -1.06 13.41 -0.40
N GLU A 116 -2.25 13.99 -0.54
CA GLU A 116 -3.00 14.56 0.59
C GLU A 116 -3.35 13.48 1.62
N ALA A 117 -3.75 12.28 1.18
CA ALA A 117 -3.96 11.14 2.06
C ALA A 117 -2.67 10.67 2.73
N ALA A 118 -1.57 10.59 1.98
CA ALA A 118 -0.26 10.21 2.51
C ALA A 118 0.24 11.21 3.57
N GLN A 119 -0.04 12.49 3.41
CA GLN A 119 0.32 13.51 4.39
C GLN A 119 -0.57 13.47 5.64
N ARG A 120 -1.85 13.18 5.48
CA ARG A 120 -2.83 13.27 6.57
C ARG A 120 -2.95 11.98 7.38
N TYR A 121 -2.94 10.84 6.70
CA TYR A 121 -3.20 9.52 7.28
C TYR A 121 -2.02 8.55 7.16
N GLY A 122 -1.17 8.76 6.16
CA GLY A 122 -0.02 7.90 5.87
C GLY A 122 -0.38 6.62 5.11
N TRP A 123 0.66 5.83 4.84
CA TRP A 123 0.60 4.53 4.17
C TRP A 123 1.26 3.48 5.04
N TYR A 124 0.54 2.39 5.35
CA TYR A 124 1.12 1.25 6.06
C TYR A 124 1.80 0.28 5.09
N VAL A 125 3.02 -0.10 5.40
CA VAL A 125 3.72 -1.17 4.67
C VAL A 125 3.10 -2.50 5.07
N VAL A 126 2.43 -3.17 4.12
CA VAL A 126 1.66 -4.38 4.42
C VAL A 126 2.19 -5.62 3.72
N ASP A 127 2.88 -5.48 2.59
CA ASP A 127 3.35 -6.61 1.80
C ASP A 127 4.59 -6.25 0.98
N VAL A 128 5.20 -7.26 0.38
CA VAL A 128 6.42 -7.17 -0.42
C VAL A 128 6.12 -7.24 -1.92
N LEU A 129 6.91 -6.51 -2.70
CA LEU A 129 7.01 -6.70 -4.14
C LEU A 129 8.38 -7.28 -4.47
N LEU A 130 8.40 -8.38 -5.20
CA LEU A 130 9.64 -8.95 -5.72
C LEU A 130 10.15 -8.19 -6.96
N ALA A 131 9.28 -7.35 -7.58
CA ALA A 131 9.68 -6.49 -8.67
C ALA A 131 10.49 -5.29 -8.15
N PRO A 132 11.65 -4.99 -8.73
CA PRO A 132 12.47 -3.86 -8.31
C PRO A 132 11.80 -2.53 -8.70
N HIS A 133 11.90 -1.54 -7.82
CA HIS A 133 11.71 -0.11 -8.10
C HIS A 133 10.30 0.48 -8.17
N LYS A 134 9.25 -0.24 -7.82
CA LYS A 134 7.91 0.36 -7.74
C LYS A 134 7.29 0.10 -6.37
N VAL A 135 6.54 1.07 -5.86
CA VAL A 135 5.59 0.86 -4.78
C VAL A 135 4.22 0.58 -5.39
N GLN A 136 3.39 -0.21 -4.71
CA GLN A 136 2.06 -0.54 -5.18
C GLN A 136 1.05 -0.32 -4.07
N LEU A 137 -0.01 0.42 -4.37
CA LEU A 137 -1.12 0.64 -3.45
C LEU A 137 -2.15 -0.48 -3.59
N GLY A 138 -2.75 -0.87 -2.47
CA GLY A 138 -3.92 -1.72 -2.47
C GLY A 138 -5.15 -0.99 -2.99
N ILE A 139 -5.90 -1.60 -3.90
CA ILE A 139 -7.11 -1.02 -4.47
C ILE A 139 -8.22 -2.08 -4.54
N ASP A 140 -9.44 -1.67 -4.18
CA ASP A 140 -10.64 -2.48 -4.41
C ASP A 140 -10.89 -2.66 -5.91
N VAL A 141 -11.33 -3.85 -6.32
CA VAL A 141 -11.59 -4.16 -7.74
C VAL A 141 -12.66 -3.25 -8.34
N ALA A 142 -13.69 -2.89 -7.56
CA ALA A 142 -14.73 -1.98 -8.03
C ALA A 142 -14.15 -0.57 -8.23
N ALA A 143 -13.29 -0.09 -7.34
CA ALA A 143 -12.59 1.18 -7.48
C ALA A 143 -11.62 1.17 -8.67
N ALA A 144 -10.87 0.09 -8.87
CA ALA A 144 -9.99 -0.03 -10.03
C ALA A 144 -10.75 0.10 -11.34
N ARG A 145 -11.94 -0.48 -11.43
CA ARG A 145 -12.80 -0.41 -12.62
C ARG A 145 -13.49 0.94 -12.77
N SER A 146 -14.11 1.45 -11.70
CA SER A 146 -14.90 2.68 -11.77
C SER A 146 -14.04 3.92 -11.90
N ASP A 147 -13.00 4.04 -11.08
CA ASP A 147 -12.26 5.29 -10.89
C ASP A 147 -11.03 5.35 -11.81
N LEU A 148 -10.38 4.22 -12.05
CA LEU A 148 -9.19 4.14 -12.90
C LEU A 148 -9.46 3.54 -14.27
N GLY A 149 -10.66 3.02 -14.54
CA GLY A 149 -10.97 2.36 -15.81
C GLY A 149 -10.14 1.10 -16.07
N PHE A 150 -9.62 0.50 -15.01
CA PHE A 150 -8.83 -0.72 -15.10
C PHE A 150 -9.76 -1.94 -15.24
N ASP A 151 -9.54 -2.76 -16.26
CA ASP A 151 -10.31 -3.98 -16.45
C ASP A 151 -9.41 -5.16 -16.80
N ILE A 152 -9.88 -6.35 -16.46
CA ILE A 152 -9.23 -7.61 -16.81
C ILE A 152 -10.26 -8.44 -17.58
N ASP A 153 -9.96 -8.73 -18.84
CA ASP A 153 -10.75 -9.65 -19.64
C ASP A 153 -10.71 -11.05 -18.97
N PRO A 154 -11.85 -11.56 -18.49
CA PRO A 154 -11.88 -12.82 -17.76
C PRO A 154 -11.55 -14.04 -18.64
N ALA A 155 -11.67 -13.93 -19.97
CA ALA A 155 -11.38 -15.01 -20.89
C ALA A 155 -9.90 -15.11 -21.24
N THR A 156 -9.21 -13.97 -21.31
CA THR A 156 -7.81 -13.90 -21.79
C THR A 156 -6.84 -13.48 -20.70
N GLY A 157 -7.31 -12.97 -19.56
CA GLY A 157 -6.50 -12.36 -18.52
C GLY A 157 -5.84 -11.05 -18.94
N ARG A 158 -6.20 -10.51 -20.11
CA ARG A 158 -5.61 -9.28 -20.64
C ARG A 158 -6.10 -8.08 -19.84
N GLN A 159 -5.14 -7.27 -19.41
CA GLN A 159 -5.39 -6.01 -18.73
C GLN A 159 -5.60 -4.87 -19.74
N SER A 160 -6.52 -3.98 -19.43
CA SER A 160 -6.76 -2.74 -20.16
C SER A 160 -7.01 -1.59 -19.18
N VAL A 161 -6.71 -0.37 -19.61
CA VAL A 161 -6.95 0.85 -18.84
C VAL A 161 -7.70 1.83 -19.74
N ASP A 162 -8.75 2.43 -19.21
CA ASP A 162 -9.46 3.52 -19.88
C ASP A 162 -8.69 4.84 -19.64
N THR A 163 -7.86 5.22 -20.58
CA THR A 163 -7.02 6.43 -20.51
C THR A 163 -7.82 7.73 -20.53
N THR A 164 -9.15 7.67 -20.69
CA THR A 164 -10.01 8.85 -20.51
C THR A 164 -10.33 9.12 -19.04
N LYS A 165 -10.17 8.12 -18.16
CA LYS A 165 -10.40 8.23 -16.72
C LYS A 165 -9.13 8.58 -15.96
N VAL A 166 -8.01 8.03 -16.36
CA VAL A 166 -6.70 8.27 -15.74
C VAL A 166 -5.59 8.24 -16.79
N ASP A 167 -4.59 9.09 -16.61
CA ASP A 167 -3.29 8.94 -17.27
C ASP A 167 -2.44 7.97 -16.41
N PRO A 168 -2.27 6.70 -16.83
CA PRO A 168 -1.57 5.72 -16.00
C PRO A 168 -0.08 6.05 -15.84
N ASP A 169 0.55 6.62 -16.86
CA ASP A 169 1.97 6.99 -16.80
C ASP A 169 2.17 8.20 -15.89
N GLY A 170 1.27 9.18 -15.96
CA GLY A 170 1.25 10.33 -15.06
C GLY A 170 0.99 9.93 -13.62
N LEU A 171 0.06 9.01 -13.36
CA LEU A 171 -0.21 8.49 -12.02
C LEU A 171 0.98 7.71 -11.45
N ASP A 172 1.64 6.88 -12.24
CA ASP A 172 2.87 6.16 -11.83
C ASP A 172 3.97 7.15 -11.41
N LEU A 173 4.14 8.25 -12.15
CA LEU A 173 5.10 9.31 -11.82
C LEU A 173 4.72 10.05 -10.53
N ASP A 174 3.44 10.31 -10.31
CA ASP A 174 2.95 10.92 -9.08
C ASP A 174 3.16 9.99 -7.87
N ILE A 175 2.89 8.69 -8.00
CA ILE A 175 3.17 7.69 -6.95
C ILE A 175 4.67 7.64 -6.64
N ALA A 176 5.54 7.68 -7.65
CA ALA A 176 6.98 7.72 -7.44
C ALA A 176 7.42 9.01 -6.72
N LEU A 177 6.82 10.15 -7.07
CA LEU A 177 7.07 11.42 -6.37
C LEU A 177 6.64 11.33 -4.91
N ILE A 178 5.43 10.83 -4.63
CA ILE A 178 4.93 10.61 -3.26
C ILE A 178 5.90 9.72 -2.49
N ALA A 179 6.30 8.59 -3.07
CA ALA A 179 7.22 7.65 -2.44
C ALA A 179 8.56 8.31 -2.02
N SER A 180 9.06 9.27 -2.83
CA SER A 180 10.28 10.02 -2.52
C SER A 180 10.13 10.99 -1.35
N LEU A 181 8.91 11.36 -0.99
CA LEU A 181 8.57 12.29 0.09
C LEU A 181 8.20 11.58 1.40
N LEU A 182 8.00 10.26 1.37
CA LEU A 182 7.57 9.49 2.54
C LEU A 182 8.68 9.34 3.56
N HIS A 183 8.34 9.56 4.82
CA HIS A 183 9.17 9.31 5.97
C HIS A 183 8.52 8.30 6.90
N ALA A 184 9.30 7.41 7.47
CA ALA A 184 8.81 6.51 8.51
C ALA A 184 8.42 7.31 9.75
N ILE A 185 7.21 7.10 10.22
CA ILE A 185 6.72 7.70 11.47
C ILE A 185 7.10 6.77 12.61
N PRO A 186 7.86 7.26 13.61
CA PRO A 186 8.21 6.46 14.77
C PRO A 186 6.94 5.94 15.45
N GLN A 187 6.82 4.63 15.58
CA GLN A 187 5.76 4.02 16.37
C GLN A 187 6.14 4.16 17.84
N ALA A 188 5.18 4.55 18.68
CA ALA A 188 5.40 4.51 20.11
C ALA A 188 5.72 3.06 20.51
N ALA A 189 6.75 2.86 21.34
CA ALA A 189 7.02 1.56 21.89
C ALA A 189 5.78 1.11 22.70
N ALA A 190 5.27 -0.07 22.35
CA ALA A 190 4.11 -0.67 23.04
C ALA A 190 4.49 -1.12 24.43
#